data_bbc532ab154a47b0223d4ba6779249ab
#
_entry.id   bbc532ab154a47b0223d4ba6779249ab
#
_cell.length_a   1.000
_cell.length_b   1.000
_cell.length_c   1.000
_cell.angle_alpha   90.00
_cell.angle_beta   90.00
_cell.angle_gamma   90.00
#
_symmetry.space_group_name_H-M   'P 1'
#
loop_
_entity.id
_entity.type
_entity.pdbx_description
1 polymer ?
#
loop_
_entity_poly.entity_id
_entity_poly.type
_entity_poly.pdbx_seq_one_letter_code
_entity_poly.pdbx_strand_id
1 'polypeptide(L)'
;MAFINVHYGENERLLINLNCCIGNLVHWIKARSNYRNVDIDLVDDIGTLQNLTTLDSDLYAVDRLKNRNDYILVQIEKDDKNKLTITPLMENLELVNPQLIVDSRDQQG
;
A
#
# COMPACT_ATOMS: atom_id res chain seq x y z
N MET A 1 -15.01 -13.36 7.90
CA MET A 1 -13.59 -13.41 7.52
C MET A 1 -13.12 -12.02 7.13
N ALA A 2 -11.99 -11.59 7.67
CA ALA A 2 -11.45 -10.24 7.39
C ALA A 2 -10.48 -10.30 6.21
N PHE A 3 -10.67 -9.44 5.22
CA PHE A 3 -9.81 -9.38 4.05
C PHE A 3 -9.83 -7.97 3.44
N ILE A 4 -8.80 -7.68 2.63
CA ILE A 4 -8.72 -6.44 1.86
C ILE A 4 -8.39 -6.78 0.40
N ASN A 5 -8.64 -5.80 -0.48
CA ASN A 5 -8.21 -5.86 -1.87
C ASN A 5 -7.04 -4.90 -2.04
N VAL A 6 -5.94 -5.37 -2.62
CA VAL A 6 -4.78 -4.54 -2.92
C VAL A 6 -4.65 -4.44 -4.44
N HIS A 7 -4.78 -3.22 -4.95
CA HIS A 7 -4.71 -2.93 -6.37
C HIS A 7 -3.29 -2.51 -6.77
N TYR A 8 -2.79 -3.06 -7.88
CA TYR A 8 -1.44 -2.75 -8.36
C TYR A 8 -1.35 -3.07 -9.85
N GLY A 9 -0.27 -2.60 -10.48
CA GLY A 9 0.00 -2.91 -11.87
C GLY A 9 -1.12 -2.47 -12.81
N GLU A 10 -1.31 -3.23 -13.87
CA GLU A 10 -2.36 -2.96 -14.85
C GLU A 10 -3.60 -3.78 -14.51
N ASN A 11 -4.51 -3.20 -13.73
CA ASN A 11 -5.77 -3.81 -13.30
C ASN A 11 -5.58 -5.10 -12.49
N GLU A 12 -4.44 -5.26 -11.83
CA GLU A 12 -4.21 -6.41 -10.97
C GLU A 12 -4.77 -6.16 -9.58
N ARG A 13 -5.20 -7.22 -8.94
CA ARG A 13 -5.78 -7.16 -7.60
C ARG A 13 -5.40 -8.39 -6.80
N LEU A 14 -4.95 -8.17 -5.57
CA LEU A 14 -4.71 -9.23 -4.61
C LEU A 14 -5.79 -9.21 -3.54
N LEU A 15 -6.33 -10.37 -3.24
CA LEU A 15 -7.21 -10.56 -2.08
C LEU A 15 -6.33 -11.04 -0.92
N ILE A 16 -6.26 -10.24 0.14
CA ILE A 16 -5.37 -10.50 1.27
C ILE A 16 -6.18 -10.75 2.52
N ASN A 17 -5.93 -11.90 3.17
CA ASN A 17 -6.53 -12.21 4.46
C ASN A 17 -5.82 -11.42 5.56
N LEU A 18 -6.59 -10.71 6.38
CA LEU A 18 -6.05 -9.88 7.46
C LEU A 18 -5.73 -10.66 8.73
N ASN A 19 -5.99 -11.96 8.77
CA ASN A 19 -5.72 -12.77 9.95
C ASN A 19 -4.24 -13.19 9.99
N CYS A 20 -3.37 -12.19 10.02
CA CYS A 20 -1.92 -12.38 10.07
C CYS A 20 -1.28 -11.12 10.64
N CYS A 21 -0.01 -11.21 11.01
CA CYS A 21 0.72 -10.03 11.48
C CYS A 21 1.16 -9.15 10.28
N ILE A 22 1.45 -7.89 10.57
CA ILE A 22 1.85 -6.90 9.55
C ILE A 22 3.08 -7.37 8.77
N GLY A 23 4.07 -7.95 9.46
CA GLY A 23 5.27 -8.44 8.79
C GLY A 23 4.96 -9.50 7.73
N ASN A 24 4.08 -10.44 8.05
CA ASN A 24 3.67 -11.47 7.09
C ASN A 24 2.85 -10.88 5.95
N LEU A 25 1.98 -9.91 6.26
CA LEU A 25 1.18 -9.23 5.26
C LEU A 25 2.07 -8.55 4.21
N VAL A 26 3.06 -7.79 4.67
CA VAL A 26 3.99 -7.07 3.78
C VAL A 26 4.79 -8.06 2.94
N HIS A 27 5.30 -9.12 3.57
CA HIS A 27 6.06 -10.15 2.86
C HIS A 27 5.21 -10.81 1.76
N TRP A 28 3.97 -11.14 2.07
CA TRP A 28 3.04 -11.74 1.14
C TRP A 28 2.75 -10.84 -0.06
N ILE A 29 2.49 -9.55 0.22
CA ILE A 29 2.21 -8.58 -0.84
C ILE A 29 3.41 -8.44 -1.77
N LYS A 30 4.63 -8.31 -1.21
CA LYS A 30 5.85 -8.22 -2.02
C LYS A 30 6.03 -9.44 -2.92
N ALA A 31 5.82 -10.63 -2.35
CA ALA A 31 6.01 -11.86 -3.10
C ALA A 31 5.01 -11.99 -4.24
N ARG A 32 3.76 -11.63 -4.00
CA ARG A 32 2.70 -11.77 -5.00
C ARG A 32 2.74 -10.71 -6.08
N SER A 33 3.20 -9.51 -5.74
CA SER A 33 3.25 -8.38 -6.68
C SER A 33 4.57 -8.27 -7.42
N ASN A 34 5.57 -9.07 -7.06
CA ASN A 34 6.94 -9.03 -7.60
C ASN A 34 7.73 -7.77 -7.23
N TYR A 35 7.32 -7.06 -6.18
CA TYR A 35 8.06 -5.90 -5.69
C TYR A 35 8.88 -6.26 -4.46
N ARG A 36 9.74 -7.28 -4.60
CA ARG A 36 10.48 -7.86 -3.47
C ARG A 36 11.63 -7.00 -2.97
N ASN A 37 12.19 -6.18 -3.84
CA ASN A 37 13.41 -5.42 -3.54
C ASN A 37 13.15 -3.96 -3.24
N VAL A 38 11.91 -3.58 -3.02
CA VAL A 38 11.54 -2.20 -2.73
C VAL A 38 10.68 -2.15 -1.46
N ASP A 39 10.71 -1.01 -0.78
CA ASP A 39 9.83 -0.77 0.33
C ASP A 39 8.45 -0.40 -0.20
N ILE A 40 7.43 -1.02 0.34
CA ILE A 40 6.06 -0.80 -0.10
C ILE A 40 5.20 -0.33 1.07
N ASP A 41 4.08 0.28 0.72
CA ASP A 41 3.04 0.62 1.67
C ASP A 41 1.70 0.56 0.96
N LEU A 42 0.65 0.80 1.69
CA LEU A 42 -0.71 0.82 1.15
C LEU A 42 -1.32 2.20 1.39
N VAL A 43 -2.11 2.64 0.42
CA VAL A 43 -2.87 3.89 0.51
C VAL A 43 -4.34 3.52 0.39
N ASP A 44 -5.17 4.07 1.28
CA ASP A 44 -6.59 3.79 1.27
C ASP A 44 -7.32 4.60 0.19
N ASP A 45 -8.65 4.48 0.15
CA ASP A 45 -9.48 5.10 -0.87
C ASP A 45 -9.56 6.63 -0.76
N ILE A 46 -9.15 7.20 0.37
CA ILE A 46 -9.09 8.65 0.55
C ILE A 46 -7.68 9.21 0.49
N GLY A 47 -6.69 8.38 0.16
CA GLY A 47 -5.31 8.82 -0.03
C GLY A 47 -4.44 8.76 1.21
N THR A 48 -4.88 8.09 2.27
CA THR A 48 -4.12 8.01 3.51
C THR A 48 -3.14 6.85 3.49
N LEU A 49 -1.87 7.16 3.72
CA LEU A 49 -0.80 6.17 3.80
C LEU A 49 -0.94 5.38 5.11
N GLN A 50 -0.83 4.08 5.02
CA GLN A 50 -1.03 3.21 6.19
C GLN A 50 0.22 3.06 7.05
N ASN A 51 1.39 3.42 6.53
CA ASN A 51 2.67 3.38 7.25
C ASN A 51 3.05 1.99 7.75
N LEU A 52 2.86 0.98 6.93
CA LEU A 52 3.12 -0.40 7.32
C LEU A 52 4.58 -0.63 7.69
N THR A 53 5.50 0.12 7.08
CA THR A 53 6.93 -0.06 7.34
C THR A 53 7.35 0.49 8.70
N THR A 54 6.55 1.36 9.30
CA THR A 54 6.85 1.94 10.62
C THR A 54 6.11 1.24 11.75
N LEU A 55 5.19 0.34 11.44
CA LEU A 55 4.46 -0.42 12.44
C LEU A 55 5.29 -1.60 12.92
N ASP A 56 5.02 -2.02 14.16
CA ASP A 56 5.57 -3.25 14.67
C ASP A 56 5.09 -4.42 13.82
N SER A 57 6.04 -5.23 13.33
CA SER A 57 5.71 -6.36 12.44
C SER A 57 4.85 -7.43 13.13
N ASP A 58 4.83 -7.45 14.47
CA ASP A 58 4.03 -8.42 15.23
C ASP A 58 2.58 -8.00 15.42
N LEU A 59 2.23 -6.76 15.08
CA LEU A 59 0.84 -6.32 15.14
C LEU A 59 0.00 -7.09 14.13
N TYR A 60 -1.24 -7.40 14.49
CA TYR A 60 -2.15 -8.07 13.59
C TYR A 60 -2.74 -7.07 12.58
N ALA A 61 -2.77 -7.48 11.33
CA ALA A 61 -3.26 -6.63 10.24
C ALA A 61 -4.73 -6.24 10.44
N VAL A 62 -5.53 -7.13 11.01
CA VAL A 62 -6.96 -6.87 11.24
C VAL A 62 -7.19 -5.69 12.19
N ASP A 63 -6.21 -5.39 13.06
CA ASP A 63 -6.31 -4.27 13.99
C ASP A 63 -5.89 -2.93 13.37
N ARG A 64 -5.30 -2.94 12.18
CA ARG A 64 -4.74 -1.75 11.54
C ARG A 64 -5.39 -1.41 10.21
N LEU A 65 -5.89 -2.40 9.49
CA LEU A 65 -6.49 -2.21 8.18
C LEU A 65 -7.98 -2.50 8.24
N LYS A 66 -8.74 -1.78 7.43
CA LYS A 66 -10.20 -1.93 7.44
C LYS A 66 -10.64 -3.12 6.60
N ASN A 67 -11.43 -4.00 7.20
CA ASN A 67 -12.00 -5.15 6.53
C ASN A 67 -12.78 -4.75 5.28
N ARG A 68 -12.57 -5.47 4.20
CA ARG A 68 -13.26 -5.31 2.91
C ARG A 68 -12.98 -3.99 2.20
N ASN A 69 -11.95 -3.26 2.64
CA ASN A 69 -11.55 -2.03 1.97
C ASN A 69 -10.64 -2.31 0.79
N ASP A 70 -10.59 -1.34 -0.12
CA ASP A 70 -9.67 -1.33 -1.24
C ASP A 70 -8.47 -0.47 -0.91
N TYR A 71 -7.27 -0.99 -1.20
CA TYR A 71 -6.02 -0.28 -1.00
C TYR A 71 -5.22 -0.29 -2.28
N ILE A 72 -4.35 0.69 -2.44
CA ILE A 72 -3.48 0.80 -3.60
C ILE A 72 -2.04 0.61 -3.14
N LEU A 73 -1.32 -0.26 -3.84
CA LEU A 73 0.08 -0.54 -3.54
C LEU A 73 0.93 0.64 -4.00
N VAL A 74 1.79 1.12 -3.11
CA VAL A 74 2.71 2.22 -3.41
C VAL A 74 4.13 1.82 -3.03
N GLN A 75 5.10 2.39 -3.72
CA GLN A 75 6.51 2.25 -3.40
C GLN A 75 6.93 3.43 -2.55
N ILE A 76 7.70 3.16 -1.51
CA ILE A 76 8.20 4.17 -0.58
C ILE A 76 9.71 4.29 -0.77
N GLU A 77 10.20 5.50 -0.99
CA GLU A 77 11.63 5.77 -1.07
C GLU A 77 11.97 6.93 -0.16
N LYS A 78 13.13 6.85 0.49
CA LYS A 78 13.68 7.96 1.27
C LYS A 78 14.99 8.39 0.65
N ASP A 79 15.15 9.72 0.48
CA ASP A 79 16.42 10.26 -0.02
C ASP A 79 17.39 10.51 1.15
N ASP A 80 18.57 11.07 0.85
CA ASP A 80 19.60 11.35 1.84
C ASP A 80 19.16 12.36 2.91
N LYS A 81 18.09 13.11 2.64
CA LYS A 81 17.54 14.09 3.56
C LYS A 81 16.32 13.55 4.31
N ASN A 82 16.08 12.25 4.24
CA ASN A 82 14.90 11.57 4.81
C ASN A 82 13.58 12.05 4.22
N LYS A 83 13.62 12.65 3.03
CA LYS A 83 12.41 13.05 2.34
C LYS A 83 11.74 11.81 1.74
N LEU A 84 10.47 11.63 2.04
CA LEU A 84 9.70 10.48 1.59
C LEU A 84 9.14 10.73 0.19
N THR A 85 9.37 9.78 -0.71
CA THR A 85 8.76 9.77 -2.05
C THR A 85 7.83 8.58 -2.16
N ILE A 86 6.59 8.84 -2.53
CA ILE A 86 5.56 7.80 -2.65
C ILE A 86 5.19 7.68 -4.13
N THR A 87 5.35 6.47 -4.67
CA THR A 87 5.05 6.21 -6.07
C THR A 87 3.97 5.13 -6.16
N PRO A 88 2.78 5.44 -6.68
CA PRO A 88 1.76 4.41 -6.88
C PRO A 88 2.24 3.37 -7.88
N LEU A 89 1.99 2.10 -7.54
CA LEU A 89 2.37 0.97 -8.40
C LEU A 89 1.16 0.43 -9.16
N MET A 90 0.27 1.33 -9.56
CA MET A 90 -0.93 1.01 -10.31
C MET A 90 -1.03 1.95 -11.51
N GLU A 91 -1.24 1.39 -12.71
CA GLU A 91 -1.18 2.17 -13.94
C GLU A 91 -2.43 3.02 -14.17
N ASN A 92 -3.60 2.53 -13.82
CA ASN A 92 -4.88 3.23 -14.07
C ASN A 92 -5.44 3.85 -12.79
N LEU A 93 -4.58 4.53 -12.06
CA LEU A 93 -4.94 5.08 -10.74
C LEU A 93 -6.10 6.07 -10.82
N GLU A 94 -6.15 6.91 -11.87
CA GLU A 94 -7.18 7.91 -12.03
C GLU A 94 -8.57 7.30 -12.22
N LEU A 95 -8.66 6.06 -12.69
CA LEU A 95 -9.93 5.37 -12.84
C LEU A 95 -10.45 4.83 -11.51
N VAL A 96 -9.55 4.64 -10.54
CA VAL A 96 -9.91 4.13 -9.21
C VAL A 96 -10.17 5.29 -8.26
N ASN A 97 -9.25 6.24 -8.19
CA ASN A 97 -9.38 7.38 -7.29
C ASN A 97 -8.54 8.55 -7.79
N PRO A 98 -9.14 9.50 -8.53
CA PRO A 98 -8.41 10.65 -9.07
C PRO A 98 -7.72 11.50 -8.01
N GLN A 99 -8.26 11.52 -6.80
CA GLN A 99 -7.67 12.32 -5.71
C GLN A 99 -6.30 11.82 -5.29
N LEU A 100 -6.04 10.52 -5.42
CA LEU A 100 -4.72 9.98 -5.08
C LEU A 100 -3.63 10.53 -5.99
N ILE A 101 -3.94 10.76 -7.25
CA ILE A 101 -2.99 11.34 -8.19
C ILE A 101 -2.65 12.77 -7.80
N VAL A 102 -3.67 13.55 -7.42
CA VAL A 102 -3.47 14.92 -6.97
C VAL A 102 -2.60 14.97 -5.72
N ASP A 103 -2.93 14.11 -4.75
CA ASP A 103 -2.16 14.04 -3.50
C ASP A 103 -0.70 13.66 -3.75
N SER A 104 -0.46 12.71 -4.64
CA SER A 104 0.89 12.29 -4.98
C SER A 104 1.69 13.42 -5.61
N ARG A 105 1.06 14.22 -6.47
CA ARG A 105 1.70 15.38 -7.11
C ARG A 105 2.02 16.46 -6.09
N ASP A 106 1.13 16.70 -5.16
CA ASP A 106 1.36 17.70 -4.11
C ASP A 106 2.57 17.34 -3.27
N GLN A 107 2.77 16.07 -3.02
CA GLN A 107 3.93 15.61 -2.27
C GLN A 107 5.23 15.77 -3.05
N GLN A 108 5.16 15.78 -4.35
CA GLN A 108 6.33 15.98 -5.21
C GLN A 108 6.64 17.46 -5.43
N GLY A 109 5.65 18.28 -5.29
CA GLY A 109 5.79 19.72 -5.43
C GLY A 109 6.35 20.34 -4.16
#